data_5150520024a232795e8aa1f885358c66
#
_entry.id   5150520024a232795e8aa1f885358c66
#
_cell.length_a   1.000
_cell.length_b   1.000
_cell.length_c   1.000
_cell.angle_alpha   90.00
_cell.angle_beta   90.00
_cell.angle_gamma   90.00
#
_symmetry.space_group_name_H-M   'P 1'
#
loop_
_entity.id
_entity.type
_entity.pdbx_description
1 polymer ?
#
loop_
_entity_poly.entity_id
_entity_poly.type
_entity_poly.pdbx_seq_one_letter_code
_entity_poly.pdbx_strand_id
1 'polypeptide(L)'
;EAEKEAGTGTSPTKEGAQALDGQTIRMEGTIVSTVKVDGDRADFTLKVSGLSLISPDGKALAKHEIPRGEKVAVQLRLASRSEQQTAATWHRGLRVTLNGTLELPQPARNFGAFDYRRYLHLQRIHWLVKASGASSLKAGQPSRGAAAALGSVDALRERLGERIERLFPDWQAGYMKGLLIGLQNELDPDKYAEFTQLGLTHILAISGSHVAINVALVLGLLRLCRVTRE
;
A
#
# COMPACT_ATOMS: atom_id res chain seq x y z
N GLU A 1 22.48 -0.45 34.94
CA GLU A 1 23.15 -0.02 33.71
C GLU A 1 23.07 -1.14 32.70
N ALA A 2 22.09 -1.12 31.83
CA ALA A 2 22.07 -1.83 30.57
C ALA A 2 21.11 -1.07 29.64
N GLU A 3 21.68 -0.18 28.90
CA GLU A 3 21.07 0.65 27.87
C GLU A 3 20.62 -0.27 26.72
N LYS A 4 19.29 -0.36 26.53
CA LYS A 4 18.63 -1.16 25.52
C LYS A 4 18.72 -0.38 24.21
N GLU A 5 19.69 -0.71 23.37
CA GLU A 5 19.84 -0.17 22.03
C GLU A 5 18.56 -0.40 21.21
N ALA A 6 17.85 0.67 20.96
CA ALA A 6 16.78 0.73 20.00
C ALA A 6 17.41 0.63 18.60
N GLY A 7 17.08 -0.44 17.86
CA GLY A 7 17.58 -0.71 16.53
C GLY A 7 17.31 0.46 15.57
N THR A 8 18.34 1.23 15.31
CA THR A 8 18.42 2.22 14.24
C THR A 8 18.39 1.49 12.91
N GLY A 9 17.30 1.63 12.17
CA GLY A 9 17.23 1.19 10.78
C GLY A 9 18.30 1.91 9.96
N THR A 10 19.39 1.24 9.70
CA THR A 10 20.53 1.75 8.94
C THR A 10 20.08 1.94 7.49
N SER A 11 19.99 3.18 7.04
CA SER A 11 19.85 3.48 5.61
C SER A 11 20.99 2.79 4.86
N PRO A 12 20.73 2.12 3.72
CA PRO A 12 21.78 1.47 2.96
C PRO A 12 22.86 2.48 2.63
N THR A 13 24.12 2.10 2.83
CA THR A 13 25.28 2.94 2.45
C THR A 13 25.13 3.31 0.98
N LYS A 14 25.41 4.56 0.61
CA LYS A 14 25.22 5.07 -0.76
C LYS A 14 25.87 4.18 -1.82
N GLU A 15 27.00 3.58 -1.53
CA GLU A 15 27.71 2.67 -2.44
C GLU A 15 26.98 1.32 -2.63
N GLY A 16 26.45 0.73 -1.56
CA GLY A 16 25.67 -0.51 -1.65
C GLY A 16 24.31 -0.30 -2.34
N ALA A 17 23.73 0.89 -2.18
CA ALA A 17 22.50 1.25 -2.87
C ALA A 17 22.68 1.42 -4.38
N GLN A 18 23.80 2.03 -4.81
CA GLN A 18 24.09 2.19 -6.25
C GLN A 18 24.42 0.86 -6.94
N ALA A 19 25.01 -0.10 -6.23
CA ALA A 19 25.33 -1.42 -6.78
C ALA A 19 24.09 -2.27 -7.08
N LEU A 20 22.97 -2.01 -6.40
CA LEU A 20 21.72 -2.75 -6.58
C LEU A 20 20.75 -2.09 -7.57
N ASP A 21 21.01 -0.83 -7.96
CA ASP A 21 20.15 -0.08 -8.88
C ASP A 21 20.18 -0.72 -10.28
N GLY A 22 19.00 -0.96 -10.87
CA GLY A 22 18.85 -1.60 -12.16
C GLY A 22 19.03 -3.13 -12.17
N GLN A 23 19.28 -3.77 -11.01
CA GLN A 23 19.48 -5.22 -10.94
C GLN A 23 18.17 -5.98 -11.00
N THR A 24 18.17 -7.12 -11.69
CA THR A 24 17.04 -8.08 -11.69
C THR A 24 17.08 -8.89 -10.41
N ILE A 25 15.95 -8.89 -9.70
CA ILE A 25 15.84 -9.50 -8.38
C ILE A 25 14.66 -10.46 -8.30
N ARG A 26 14.78 -11.42 -7.38
CA ARG A 26 13.66 -12.16 -6.80
C ARG A 26 13.51 -11.73 -5.36
N MET A 27 12.35 -11.21 -5.04
CA MET A 27 12.04 -10.69 -3.70
C MET A 27 10.89 -11.48 -3.09
N GLU A 28 11.05 -11.88 -1.85
CA GLU A 28 10.01 -12.50 -1.03
C GLU A 28 9.56 -11.51 0.02
N GLY A 29 8.25 -11.45 0.26
CA GLY A 29 7.73 -10.52 1.26
C GLY A 29 6.24 -10.67 1.50
N THR A 30 5.70 -9.74 2.28
CA THR A 30 4.27 -9.65 2.60
C THR A 30 3.76 -8.29 2.14
N ILE A 31 2.63 -8.26 1.45
CA ILE A 31 1.94 -7.01 1.07
C ILE A 31 1.45 -6.32 2.34
N VAL A 32 1.85 -5.07 2.55
CA VAL A 32 1.54 -4.30 3.76
C VAL A 32 0.69 -3.05 3.51
N SER A 33 0.41 -2.73 2.25
CA SER A 33 -0.55 -1.70 1.85
C SER A 33 -1.75 -2.29 1.13
N THR A 34 -2.77 -1.49 0.90
CA THR A 34 -3.82 -1.81 -0.08
C THR A 34 -3.19 -1.89 -1.47
N VAL A 35 -3.62 -2.84 -2.28
CA VAL A 35 -3.22 -2.94 -3.69
C VAL A 35 -4.11 -2.00 -4.49
N LYS A 36 -3.52 -1.04 -5.18
CA LYS A 36 -4.23 -0.12 -6.06
C LYS A 36 -4.03 -0.58 -7.49
N VAL A 37 -5.13 -0.97 -8.14
CA VAL A 37 -5.14 -1.28 -9.57
C VAL A 37 -5.74 -0.09 -10.29
N ASP A 38 -4.95 0.55 -11.15
CA ASP A 38 -5.36 1.70 -11.94
C ASP A 38 -4.92 1.49 -13.39
N GLY A 39 -5.90 1.23 -14.26
CA GLY A 39 -5.65 0.89 -15.65
C GLY A 39 -4.71 -0.29 -15.81
N ASP A 40 -3.59 -0.06 -16.47
CA ASP A 40 -2.56 -1.05 -16.76
C ASP A 40 -1.51 -1.23 -15.64
N ARG A 41 -1.81 -0.74 -14.42
CA ARG A 41 -0.83 -0.68 -13.34
C ARG A 41 -1.39 -1.14 -12.01
N ALA A 42 -0.58 -1.88 -11.25
CA ALA A 42 -0.84 -2.22 -9.86
C ALA A 42 0.29 -1.70 -8.97
N ASP A 43 -0.06 -0.89 -7.97
CA ASP A 43 0.86 -0.27 -7.03
C ASP A 43 0.57 -0.77 -5.60
N PHE A 44 1.60 -1.20 -4.90
CA PHE A 44 1.51 -1.62 -3.50
C PHE A 44 2.86 -1.55 -2.79
N THR A 45 2.86 -1.72 -1.48
CA THR A 45 4.08 -1.78 -0.66
C THR A 45 4.31 -3.20 -0.15
N LEU A 46 5.52 -3.68 -0.30
CA LEU A 46 5.97 -4.98 0.17
C LEU A 46 6.90 -4.83 1.38
N LYS A 47 6.66 -5.58 2.44
CA LYS A 47 7.62 -5.75 3.54
C LYS A 47 8.50 -6.95 3.22
N VAL A 48 9.78 -6.70 3.01
CA VAL A 48 10.74 -7.70 2.53
C VAL A 48 11.07 -8.72 3.62
N SER A 49 11.07 -9.98 3.24
CA SER A 49 11.57 -11.11 4.07
C SER A 49 12.82 -11.77 3.49
N GLY A 50 13.04 -11.64 2.18
CA GLY A 50 14.21 -12.16 1.48
C GLY A 50 14.40 -11.50 0.13
N LEU A 51 15.66 -11.34 -0.28
CA LEU A 51 16.07 -10.84 -1.58
C LEU A 51 17.15 -11.74 -2.18
N SER A 52 17.05 -12.04 -3.44
CA SER A 52 18.09 -12.73 -4.21
C SER A 52 18.29 -12.02 -5.55
N LEU A 53 19.53 -11.79 -5.93
CA LEU A 53 19.87 -11.33 -7.27
C LEU A 53 19.68 -12.48 -8.25
N ILE A 54 19.16 -12.19 -9.43
CA ILE A 54 18.92 -13.18 -10.48
C ILE A 54 19.83 -12.87 -11.66
N SER A 55 20.56 -13.90 -12.15
CA SER A 55 21.25 -13.84 -13.44
C SER A 55 20.24 -13.70 -14.60
N PRO A 56 20.65 -13.17 -15.78
CA PRO A 56 19.86 -13.23 -17.00
C PRO A 56 19.33 -14.63 -17.34
N ASP A 57 20.05 -15.67 -16.93
CA ASP A 57 19.64 -17.08 -17.10
C ASP A 57 18.63 -17.57 -16.05
N GLY A 58 18.11 -16.68 -15.18
CA GLY A 58 17.11 -17.01 -14.16
C GLY A 58 17.65 -17.73 -12.91
N LYS A 59 18.97 -17.93 -12.80
CA LYS A 59 19.60 -18.55 -11.63
C LYS A 59 19.86 -17.52 -10.53
N ALA A 60 19.60 -17.87 -9.28
CA ALA A 60 19.94 -17.02 -8.14
C ALA A 60 21.46 -16.93 -8.00
N LEU A 61 22.01 -15.70 -8.11
CA LEU A 61 23.45 -15.44 -8.06
C LEU A 61 23.98 -15.27 -6.64
N ALA A 62 23.26 -14.56 -5.81
CA ALA A 62 23.62 -14.30 -4.44
C ALA A 62 22.38 -13.95 -3.61
N LYS A 63 22.35 -14.39 -2.37
CA LYS A 63 21.37 -13.91 -1.39
C LYS A 63 21.91 -12.61 -0.83
N HIS A 64 21.28 -11.51 -1.17
CA HIS A 64 21.68 -10.21 -0.64
C HIS A 64 20.88 -9.92 0.61
N GLU A 65 21.54 -9.47 1.66
CA GLU A 65 20.85 -9.10 2.89
C GLU A 65 20.37 -7.65 2.80
N ILE A 66 19.13 -7.46 2.30
CA ILE A 66 18.40 -6.26 2.69
C ILE A 66 17.95 -6.46 4.14
N PRO A 67 18.02 -5.42 5.00
CA PRO A 67 17.55 -5.51 6.36
C PRO A 67 16.13 -6.09 6.39
N ARG A 68 15.93 -7.18 7.14
CA ARG A 68 14.62 -7.83 7.26
C ARG A 68 13.61 -6.83 7.77
N GLY A 69 12.49 -6.71 7.07
CA GLY A 69 11.41 -5.81 7.46
C GLY A 69 11.41 -4.46 6.78
N GLU A 70 12.37 -4.19 5.89
CA GLU A 70 12.37 -2.99 5.05
C GLU A 70 11.16 -3.00 4.12
N LYS A 71 10.63 -1.79 3.86
CA LYS A 71 9.50 -1.60 2.96
C LYS A 71 10.01 -1.20 1.59
N VAL A 72 9.41 -1.77 0.56
CA VAL A 72 9.72 -1.50 -0.84
C VAL A 72 8.44 -1.15 -1.57
N ALA A 73 8.43 -0.10 -2.37
CA ALA A 73 7.32 0.21 -3.28
C ALA A 73 7.39 -0.72 -4.49
N VAL A 74 6.26 -1.25 -4.91
CA VAL A 74 6.15 -2.11 -6.09
C VAL A 74 5.24 -1.44 -7.09
N GLN A 75 5.71 -1.37 -8.33
CA GLN A 75 4.98 -0.90 -9.49
C GLN A 75 4.95 -2.04 -10.51
N LEU A 76 3.81 -2.62 -10.70
CA LEU A 76 3.64 -3.75 -11.60
C LEU A 76 2.78 -3.33 -12.79
N ARG A 77 3.33 -3.47 -13.99
CA ARG A 77 2.60 -3.19 -15.22
C ARG A 77 1.80 -4.41 -15.65
N LEU A 78 0.52 -4.22 -15.96
CA LEU A 78 -0.42 -5.24 -16.34
C LEU A 78 -0.69 -5.13 -17.85
N ALA A 79 -0.57 -6.23 -18.58
CA ALA A 79 -0.69 -6.22 -20.03
C ALA A 79 -2.12 -6.48 -20.52
N SER A 80 -2.98 -7.07 -19.69
CA SER A 80 -4.32 -7.51 -20.11
C SER A 80 -5.36 -7.36 -18.99
N ARG A 81 -6.64 -7.37 -19.36
CA ARG A 81 -7.76 -7.38 -18.40
C ARG A 81 -7.74 -8.60 -17.47
N SER A 82 -7.30 -9.74 -17.94
CA SER A 82 -7.17 -10.95 -17.11
C SER A 82 -6.11 -10.77 -16.03
N GLU A 83 -5.02 -10.07 -16.34
CA GLU A 83 -4.00 -9.71 -15.34
C GLU A 83 -4.52 -8.69 -14.33
N GLN A 84 -5.35 -7.74 -14.75
CA GLN A 84 -6.00 -6.78 -13.84
C GLN A 84 -6.94 -7.53 -12.87
N GLN A 85 -7.73 -8.48 -13.36
CA GLN A 85 -8.58 -9.32 -12.51
C GLN A 85 -7.75 -10.14 -11.52
N THR A 86 -6.61 -10.66 -11.95
CA THR A 86 -5.69 -11.39 -11.08
C THR A 86 -5.10 -10.44 -10.02
N ALA A 87 -4.66 -9.25 -10.41
CA ALA A 87 -4.12 -8.26 -9.49
C ALA A 87 -5.16 -7.77 -8.46
N ALA A 88 -6.43 -7.69 -8.82
CA ALA A 88 -7.53 -7.34 -7.93
C ALA A 88 -7.74 -8.38 -6.80
N THR A 89 -7.26 -9.62 -6.98
CA THR A 89 -7.31 -10.62 -5.89
C THR A 89 -6.22 -10.45 -4.84
N TRP A 90 -5.20 -9.65 -5.12
CA TRP A 90 -4.11 -9.42 -4.18
C TRP A 90 -4.55 -8.47 -3.08
N HIS A 91 -4.23 -8.81 -1.85
CA HIS A 91 -4.68 -8.05 -0.70
C HIS A 91 -3.55 -7.90 0.34
N ARG A 92 -3.72 -6.99 1.24
CA ARG A 92 -2.82 -6.82 2.38
C ARG A 92 -2.76 -8.11 3.21
N GLY A 93 -1.55 -8.47 3.63
CA GLY A 93 -1.30 -9.71 4.37
C GLY A 93 -0.95 -10.91 3.48
N LEU A 94 -1.06 -10.81 2.16
CA LEU A 94 -0.65 -11.87 1.26
C LEU A 94 0.88 -11.97 1.21
N ARG A 95 1.41 -13.18 1.37
CA ARG A 95 2.83 -13.45 1.10
C ARG A 95 3.00 -13.61 -0.40
N VAL A 96 4.04 -13.01 -0.93
CA VAL A 96 4.31 -13.05 -2.37
C VAL A 96 5.80 -13.25 -2.66
N THR A 97 6.06 -13.87 -3.79
CA THR A 97 7.39 -13.87 -4.42
C THR A 97 7.28 -13.06 -5.71
N LEU A 98 8.07 -12.00 -5.81
CA LEU A 98 8.08 -11.07 -6.93
C LEU A 98 9.41 -11.12 -7.66
N ASN A 99 9.37 -11.21 -8.98
CA ASN A 99 10.51 -11.01 -9.86
C ASN A 99 10.39 -9.64 -10.52
N GLY A 100 11.45 -8.87 -10.51
CA GLY A 100 11.43 -7.52 -11.09
C GLY A 100 12.78 -6.85 -11.07
N THR A 101 12.82 -5.60 -11.47
CA THR A 101 14.01 -4.75 -11.44
C THR A 101 13.96 -3.83 -10.24
N LEU A 102 15.00 -3.83 -9.43
CA LEU A 102 15.15 -2.94 -8.28
C LEU A 102 15.70 -1.61 -8.76
N GLU A 103 15.04 -0.51 -8.41
CA GLU A 103 15.45 0.83 -8.82
C GLU A 103 15.45 1.79 -7.63
N LEU A 104 16.30 2.80 -7.69
CA LEU A 104 16.22 3.94 -6.80
C LEU A 104 15.15 4.91 -7.30
N PRO A 105 14.23 5.36 -6.42
CA PRO A 105 13.23 6.36 -6.80
C PRO A 105 13.91 7.63 -7.32
N GLN A 106 13.45 8.12 -8.47
CA GLN A 106 13.98 9.33 -9.09
C GLN A 106 13.48 10.58 -8.34
N PRO A 107 14.35 11.59 -8.13
CA PRO A 107 13.91 12.89 -7.62
C PRO A 107 13.08 13.63 -8.67
N ALA A 108 12.38 14.68 -8.24
CA ALA A 108 11.70 15.57 -9.18
C ALA A 108 12.70 16.15 -10.19
N ARG A 109 12.37 16.08 -11.48
CA ARG A 109 13.22 16.60 -12.57
C ARG A 109 12.94 18.06 -12.89
N ASN A 110 11.72 18.54 -12.60
CA ASN A 110 11.28 19.90 -12.89
C ASN A 110 11.03 20.67 -11.60
N PHE A 111 11.29 21.97 -11.62
CA PHE A 111 10.97 22.85 -10.50
C PHE A 111 9.46 22.84 -10.22
N GLY A 112 9.08 22.64 -8.95
CA GLY A 112 7.67 22.56 -8.54
C GLY A 112 6.96 21.23 -8.84
N ALA A 113 7.63 20.26 -9.49
CA ALA A 113 7.06 18.94 -9.71
C ALA A 113 7.01 18.12 -8.42
N PHE A 114 6.09 17.16 -8.38
CA PHE A 114 5.97 16.24 -7.25
C PHE A 114 7.23 15.39 -7.11
N ASP A 115 7.89 15.46 -5.96
CA ASP A 115 9.07 14.66 -5.63
C ASP A 115 8.66 13.31 -5.04
N TYR A 116 8.55 12.31 -5.94
CA TYR A 116 8.18 10.94 -5.59
C TYR A 116 9.19 10.27 -4.65
N ARG A 117 10.49 10.55 -4.81
CA ARG A 117 11.54 10.06 -3.93
C ARG A 117 11.36 10.55 -2.51
N ARG A 118 11.15 11.86 -2.34
CA ARG A 118 10.88 12.47 -1.04
C ARG A 118 9.61 11.91 -0.39
N TYR A 119 8.56 11.72 -1.19
CA TYR A 119 7.30 11.12 -0.73
C TYR A 119 7.49 9.69 -0.18
N LEU A 120 8.24 8.85 -0.89
CA LEU A 120 8.57 7.50 -0.45
C LEU A 120 9.46 7.49 0.80
N HIS A 121 10.46 8.38 0.85
CA HIS A 121 11.35 8.49 2.03
C HIS A 121 10.59 8.86 3.30
N LEU A 122 9.58 9.72 3.23
CA LEU A 122 8.71 10.03 4.37
C LEU A 122 7.97 8.80 4.90
N GLN A 123 7.73 7.80 4.05
CA GLN A 123 7.14 6.52 4.43
C GLN A 123 8.17 5.45 4.81
N ARG A 124 9.47 5.82 4.88
CA ARG A 124 10.61 4.92 5.09
C ARG A 124 10.71 3.84 4.00
N ILE A 125 10.45 4.24 2.75
CA ILE A 125 10.60 3.42 1.56
C ILE A 125 11.74 4.01 0.75
N HIS A 126 12.81 3.23 0.56
CA HIS A 126 14.02 3.68 -0.13
C HIS A 126 14.16 3.06 -1.52
N TRP A 127 13.39 2.02 -1.81
CA TRP A 127 13.51 1.23 -3.01
C TRP A 127 12.18 1.12 -3.76
N LEU A 128 12.27 1.03 -5.07
CA LEU A 128 11.18 0.79 -5.99
C LEU A 128 11.48 -0.50 -6.76
N VAL A 129 10.52 -1.41 -6.85
CA VAL A 129 10.60 -2.57 -7.74
C VAL A 129 9.63 -2.38 -8.88
N LYS A 130 10.15 -2.42 -10.08
CA LYS A 130 9.35 -2.47 -11.31
C LYS A 130 9.25 -3.89 -11.82
N ALA A 131 8.04 -4.32 -12.14
CA ALA A 131 7.76 -5.62 -12.70
C ALA A 131 6.73 -5.52 -13.83
N SER A 132 6.68 -6.52 -14.68
CA SER A 132 5.74 -6.58 -15.81
C SER A 132 5.05 -7.94 -15.88
N GLY A 133 3.74 -7.89 -16.08
CA GLY A 133 2.88 -9.08 -16.13
C GLY A 133 2.54 -9.62 -14.74
N ALA A 134 1.30 -10.05 -14.55
CA ALA A 134 0.86 -10.64 -13.28
C ALA A 134 1.63 -11.94 -12.94
N SER A 135 2.21 -12.61 -13.94
CA SER A 135 3.05 -13.81 -13.76
C SER A 135 4.37 -13.54 -13.01
N SER A 136 4.84 -12.30 -13.01
CA SER A 136 6.03 -11.90 -12.25
C SER A 136 5.81 -11.96 -10.72
N LEU A 137 4.55 -11.95 -10.27
CA LEU A 137 4.17 -12.10 -8.89
C LEU A 137 3.50 -13.46 -8.66
N LYS A 138 4.08 -14.26 -7.78
CA LYS A 138 3.49 -15.51 -7.31
C LYS A 138 2.90 -15.29 -5.94
N ALA A 139 1.58 -15.44 -5.84
CA ALA A 139 0.85 -15.39 -4.58
C ALA A 139 1.09 -16.66 -3.77
N GLY A 140 1.41 -16.49 -2.50
CA GLY A 140 1.57 -17.55 -1.52
C GLY A 140 0.42 -17.56 -0.51
N GLN A 141 0.64 -18.18 0.64
CA GLN A 141 -0.37 -18.20 1.71
C GLN A 141 -0.45 -16.85 2.43
N PRO A 142 -1.63 -16.46 2.93
CA PRO A 142 -1.77 -15.29 3.78
C PRO A 142 -0.83 -15.34 4.99
N SER A 143 -0.26 -14.22 5.35
CA SER A 143 0.53 -14.10 6.57
C SER A 143 -0.36 -14.16 7.80
N ARG A 144 0.21 -14.53 8.95
CA ARG A 144 -0.46 -14.42 10.26
C ARG A 144 -0.01 -13.12 10.94
N GLY A 145 -0.92 -12.45 11.66
CA GLY A 145 -0.60 -11.25 12.44
C GLY A 145 -1.26 -9.97 11.96
N ALA A 146 -0.73 -8.82 12.33
CA ALA A 146 -1.34 -7.50 12.10
C ALA A 146 -1.65 -7.20 10.62
N ALA A 147 -0.80 -7.63 9.68
CA ALA A 147 -1.04 -7.42 8.25
C ALA A 147 -2.28 -8.18 7.76
N ALA A 148 -2.52 -9.39 8.26
CA ALA A 148 -3.72 -10.17 7.93
C ALA A 148 -4.98 -9.54 8.55
N ALA A 149 -4.90 -9.07 9.79
CA ALA A 149 -6.01 -8.37 10.44
C ALA A 149 -6.40 -7.10 9.67
N LEU A 150 -5.41 -6.31 9.24
CA LEU A 150 -5.65 -5.13 8.40
C LEU A 150 -6.22 -5.52 7.02
N GLY A 151 -5.80 -6.64 6.46
CA GLY A 151 -6.37 -7.18 5.23
C GLY A 151 -7.86 -7.53 5.36
N SER A 152 -8.27 -8.04 6.52
CA SER A 152 -9.69 -8.28 6.81
C SER A 152 -10.50 -6.97 6.88
N VAL A 153 -9.90 -5.91 7.42
CA VAL A 153 -10.53 -4.57 7.42
C VAL A 153 -10.66 -4.02 6.00
N ASP A 154 -9.63 -4.19 5.17
CA ASP A 154 -9.68 -3.77 3.77
C ASP A 154 -10.78 -4.53 3.01
N ALA A 155 -10.89 -5.85 3.20
CA ALA A 155 -11.93 -6.68 2.60
C ALA A 155 -13.36 -6.28 3.08
N LEU A 156 -13.50 -5.88 4.34
CA LEU A 156 -14.77 -5.34 4.85
C LEU A 156 -15.12 -4.01 4.17
N ARG A 157 -14.14 -3.11 4.01
CA ARG A 157 -14.32 -1.84 3.30
C ARG A 157 -14.79 -2.05 1.85
N GLU A 158 -14.18 -3.01 1.18
CA GLU A 158 -14.51 -3.34 -0.21
C GLU A 158 -15.95 -3.86 -0.33
N ARG A 159 -16.35 -4.80 0.54
CA ARG A 159 -17.73 -5.30 0.60
C ARG A 159 -18.75 -4.19 0.93
N LEU A 160 -18.39 -3.26 1.80
CA LEU A 160 -19.23 -2.10 2.09
C LEU A 160 -19.34 -1.17 0.88
N GLY A 161 -18.23 -0.97 0.16
CA GLY A 161 -18.20 -0.21 -1.10
C GLY A 161 -19.14 -0.78 -2.15
N GLU A 162 -19.07 -2.10 -2.40
CA GLU A 162 -19.97 -2.79 -3.31
C GLU A 162 -21.45 -2.66 -2.90
N ARG A 163 -21.74 -2.68 -1.60
CA ARG A 163 -23.11 -2.48 -1.12
C ARG A 163 -23.62 -1.06 -1.35
N ILE A 164 -22.74 -0.07 -1.15
CA ILE A 164 -23.05 1.34 -1.43
C ILE A 164 -23.38 1.52 -2.92
N GLU A 165 -22.60 0.93 -3.82
CA GLU A 165 -22.85 0.97 -5.27
C GLU A 165 -24.20 0.40 -5.67
N ARG A 166 -24.66 -0.64 -4.98
CA ARG A 166 -25.99 -1.24 -5.25
C ARG A 166 -27.16 -0.40 -4.70
N LEU A 167 -26.91 0.43 -3.71
CA LEU A 167 -27.95 1.20 -3.01
C LEU A 167 -28.10 2.62 -3.56
N PHE A 168 -27.04 3.17 -4.14
CA PHE A 168 -26.98 4.54 -4.59
C PHE A 168 -26.66 4.62 -6.09
N PRO A 169 -27.19 5.63 -6.83
CA PRO A 169 -26.79 5.93 -8.19
C PRO A 169 -25.26 6.19 -8.29
N ASP A 170 -24.66 5.94 -9.47
CA ASP A 170 -23.21 5.95 -9.68
C ASP A 170 -22.48 7.18 -9.11
N TRP A 171 -22.99 8.39 -9.35
CA TRP A 171 -22.37 9.62 -8.86
C TRP A 171 -22.49 9.80 -7.33
N GLN A 172 -23.58 9.29 -6.74
CA GLN A 172 -23.79 9.34 -5.28
C GLN A 172 -22.99 8.25 -4.57
N ALA A 173 -22.81 7.10 -5.22
CA ALA A 173 -22.07 5.98 -4.66
C ALA A 173 -20.61 6.36 -4.35
N GLY A 174 -19.90 7.04 -5.26
CA GLY A 174 -18.55 7.54 -5.03
C GLY A 174 -18.50 8.51 -3.84
N TYR A 175 -19.47 9.40 -3.73
CA TYR A 175 -19.60 10.34 -2.62
C TYR A 175 -19.84 9.63 -1.28
N MET A 176 -20.79 8.70 -1.25
CA MET A 176 -21.10 7.93 -0.06
C MET A 176 -19.94 7.04 0.39
N LYS A 177 -19.17 6.46 -0.54
CA LYS A 177 -17.93 5.74 -0.23
C LYS A 177 -16.89 6.67 0.41
N GLY A 178 -16.72 7.87 -0.14
CA GLY A 178 -15.84 8.89 0.44
C GLY A 178 -16.19 9.23 1.88
N LEU A 179 -17.49 9.48 2.15
CA LEU A 179 -17.98 9.87 3.47
C LEU A 179 -17.97 8.74 4.49
N LEU A 180 -18.45 7.53 4.11
CA LEU A 180 -18.70 6.44 5.05
C LEU A 180 -17.46 5.58 5.31
N ILE A 181 -16.66 5.34 4.27
CA ILE A 181 -15.53 4.41 4.34
C ILE A 181 -14.19 5.02 3.93
N GLY A 182 -14.17 6.32 3.60
CA GLY A 182 -12.95 7.06 3.29
C GLY A 182 -12.32 6.72 1.95
N LEU A 183 -13.09 6.18 0.99
CA LEU A 183 -12.64 5.92 -0.38
C LEU A 183 -12.87 7.16 -1.26
N GLN A 184 -11.98 8.14 -1.15
CA GLN A 184 -12.10 9.41 -1.88
C GLN A 184 -11.64 9.33 -3.35
N ASN A 185 -10.94 8.28 -3.74
CA ASN A 185 -10.38 8.13 -5.09
C ASN A 185 -11.45 7.88 -6.17
N GLU A 186 -12.67 7.58 -5.77
CA GLU A 186 -13.81 7.29 -6.66
C GLU A 186 -14.79 8.47 -6.77
N LEU A 187 -14.41 9.62 -6.23
CA LEU A 187 -15.18 10.85 -6.39
C LEU A 187 -15.05 11.36 -7.83
N ASP A 188 -16.18 11.70 -8.45
CA ASP A 188 -16.22 12.36 -9.73
C ASP A 188 -15.43 13.68 -9.64
N PRO A 189 -14.40 13.90 -10.48
CA PRO A 189 -13.56 15.09 -10.44
C PRO A 189 -14.34 16.39 -10.62
N ASP A 190 -15.37 16.39 -11.46
CA ASP A 190 -16.19 17.57 -11.73
C ASP A 190 -17.03 17.93 -10.50
N LYS A 191 -17.62 16.91 -9.86
CA LYS A 191 -18.34 17.10 -8.60
C LYS A 191 -17.42 17.52 -7.46
N TYR A 192 -16.22 16.98 -7.40
CA TYR A 192 -15.23 17.42 -6.41
C TYR A 192 -14.84 18.89 -6.60
N ALA A 193 -14.72 19.35 -7.86
CA ALA A 193 -14.47 20.75 -8.17
C ALA A 193 -15.63 21.66 -7.73
N GLU A 194 -16.89 21.25 -7.94
CA GLU A 194 -18.08 21.97 -7.45
C GLU A 194 -18.05 22.10 -5.91
N PHE A 195 -17.75 21.03 -5.17
CA PHE A 195 -17.59 21.07 -3.71
C PHE A 195 -16.47 22.02 -3.27
N THR A 196 -15.39 22.05 -4.03
CA THR A 196 -14.25 22.95 -3.76
C THR A 196 -14.64 24.41 -3.92
N GLN A 197 -15.36 24.73 -5.00
CA GLN A 197 -15.84 26.08 -5.25
C GLN A 197 -16.84 26.57 -4.19
N LEU A 198 -17.66 25.67 -3.66
CA LEU A 198 -18.60 25.95 -2.57
C LEU A 198 -17.94 25.97 -1.18
N GLY A 199 -16.63 25.71 -1.07
CA GLY A 199 -15.93 25.61 0.21
C GLY A 199 -16.34 24.42 1.07
N LEU A 200 -16.98 23.39 0.49
CA LEU A 200 -17.55 22.25 1.19
C LEU A 200 -16.61 21.03 1.23
N THR A 201 -15.38 21.16 0.77
CA THR A 201 -14.38 20.06 0.78
C THR A 201 -14.10 19.53 2.17
N HIS A 202 -14.27 20.34 3.21
CA HIS A 202 -14.11 19.91 4.61
C HIS A 202 -15.15 18.88 5.05
N ILE A 203 -16.30 18.79 4.36
CA ILE A 203 -17.32 17.76 4.63
C ILE A 203 -16.86 16.39 4.11
N LEU A 204 -16.09 16.38 3.01
CA LEU A 204 -15.51 15.17 2.41
C LEU A 204 -14.32 14.64 3.23
N ALA A 205 -13.65 15.51 3.97
CA ALA A 205 -12.63 15.09 4.89
C ALA A 205 -13.28 14.51 6.16
N ILE A 206 -12.82 13.34 6.60
CA ILE A 206 -13.24 12.80 7.90
C ILE A 206 -12.86 13.82 8.96
N SER A 207 -13.83 14.59 9.44
CA SER A 207 -13.55 15.64 10.43
C SER A 207 -13.18 14.99 11.78
N GLY A 208 -12.35 15.66 12.55
CA GLY A 208 -11.97 15.19 13.89
C GLY A 208 -13.18 14.91 14.80
N SER A 209 -14.30 15.62 14.58
CA SER A 209 -15.56 15.40 15.30
C SER A 209 -16.17 14.01 15.00
N HIS A 210 -16.17 13.56 13.75
CA HIS A 210 -16.63 12.22 13.39
C HIS A 210 -15.78 11.13 14.03
N VAL A 211 -14.46 11.32 14.05
CA VAL A 211 -13.54 10.41 14.74
C VAL A 211 -13.83 10.38 16.24
N ALA A 212 -14.01 11.56 16.87
CA ALA A 212 -14.32 11.65 18.30
C ALA A 212 -15.64 10.95 18.65
N ILE A 213 -16.70 11.15 17.84
CA ILE A 213 -18.01 10.48 18.05
C ILE A 213 -17.86 8.97 17.91
N ASN A 214 -17.18 8.47 16.88
CA ASN A 214 -16.96 7.04 16.69
C ASN A 214 -16.15 6.42 17.82
N VAL A 215 -15.10 7.09 18.28
CA VAL A 215 -14.28 6.66 19.42
C VAL A 215 -15.14 6.64 20.70
N ALA A 216 -15.93 7.68 20.95
CA ALA A 216 -16.81 7.74 22.11
C ALA A 216 -17.85 6.61 22.09
N LEU A 217 -18.43 6.31 20.92
CA LEU A 217 -19.40 5.22 20.75
C LEU A 217 -18.75 3.84 21.01
N VAL A 218 -17.57 3.60 20.45
CA VAL A 218 -16.81 2.35 20.67
C VAL A 218 -16.45 2.21 22.16
N LEU A 219 -15.93 3.26 22.80
CA LEU A 219 -15.63 3.24 24.22
C LEU A 219 -16.87 3.04 25.09
N GLY A 220 -17.99 3.64 24.70
CA GLY A 220 -19.29 3.43 25.36
C GLY A 220 -19.74 1.98 25.29
N LEU A 221 -19.66 1.36 24.09
CA LEU A 221 -19.97 -0.06 23.88
C LEU A 221 -19.06 -0.98 24.69
N LEU A 222 -17.75 -0.72 24.70
CA LEU A 222 -16.79 -1.50 25.47
C LEU A 222 -17.07 -1.42 26.97
N ARG A 223 -17.43 -0.23 27.47
CA ARG A 223 -17.86 -0.07 28.87
C ARG A 223 -19.17 -0.80 29.18
N LEU A 224 -20.14 -0.74 28.26
CA LEU A 224 -21.40 -1.46 28.41
C LEU A 224 -21.21 -2.98 28.43
N CYS A 225 -20.29 -3.49 27.60
CA CYS A 225 -19.90 -4.91 27.58
C CYS A 225 -19.00 -5.31 28.76
N ARG A 226 -18.76 -4.41 29.72
CA ARG A 226 -17.88 -4.64 30.88
C ARG A 226 -16.47 -5.14 30.50
N VAL A 227 -15.98 -4.77 29.33
CA VAL A 227 -14.56 -4.95 28.99
C VAL A 227 -13.80 -3.89 29.78
N THR A 228 -13.61 -4.15 31.08
CA THR A 228 -12.82 -3.30 31.97
C THR A 228 -11.36 -3.58 31.69
N ARG A 229 -10.55 -2.51 31.62
CA ARG A 229 -9.12 -2.61 31.78
C ARG A 229 -8.84 -3.05 33.24
N GLU A 230 -8.18 -4.18 33.39
CA GLU A 230 -7.24 -4.34 34.48
C GLU A 230 -5.90 -3.73 34.06
#